data_ee700e0a32cdb9069f3973064378a8d8
#
_entry.id   ee700e0a32cdb9069f3973064378a8d8
#
_cell.length_a   1.000
_cell.length_b   1.000
_cell.length_c   1.000
_cell.angle_alpha   90.00
_cell.angle_beta   90.00
_cell.angle_gamma   90.00
#
_symmetry.space_group_name_H-M   'P 1'
#
loop_
_entity.id
_entity.type
_entity.pdbx_description
1 polymer ?
#
loop_
_entity_poly.entity_id
_entity_poly.type
_entity_poly.pdbx_seq_one_letter_code
_entity_poly.pdbx_strand_id
1 'polypeptide(L)'
;MRNKNLLEFCLSPDLGGLELFVANCFNDFRTKGSCKIAVAPDKKLDNYLEGKDKFYIKRNKFFPIIPALKLARFIDKSDIDVVHFHWTKDIGTVVLAKVLSKKKPKIIQTRNMTMTRFKDDFYHKWLYKNIDTIHAVTYQVKEQLERFIPKDVCPKVEVVYMGTKELDIKQQKVQSLKDKYNLTDEFIVGIVGRIEEGKGQWIVIEAISMLKELNIKVVIVGHTMDENYLESLKQKVKDLGVEDKIIFTGFTKEVDAHMKLFDVNILATPKETFGLVVIEAMVNKVCMIATNSGGPLEIIEDGVDGLLFDRSSEDLAEKIKLLYANKTLKESLALSGYEKAKEKFEASKQNEKLLNILKGM
;
A
#
# COMPACT_ATOMS: atom_id res chain seq x y z
N MET A 1 29.59 11.15 9.79
CA MET A 1 28.59 10.59 10.75
C MET A 1 28.80 9.09 10.86
N ARG A 2 28.76 8.50 12.09
CA ARG A 2 28.84 7.04 12.27
C ARG A 2 27.65 6.39 11.55
N ASN A 3 27.90 5.34 10.76
CA ASN A 3 26.82 4.55 10.16
C ASN A 3 25.97 3.93 11.28
N LYS A 4 24.67 4.22 11.31
CA LYS A 4 23.75 3.66 12.30
C LYS A 4 23.35 2.24 11.93
N ASN A 5 23.20 1.40 12.95
CA ASN A 5 22.68 0.04 12.83
C ASN A 5 21.15 0.10 12.91
N LEU A 6 20.49 -0.21 11.81
CA LEU A 6 19.03 -0.18 11.68
C LEU A 6 18.41 -1.55 11.91
N LEU A 7 17.21 -1.58 12.46
CA LEU A 7 16.38 -2.78 12.56
C LEU A 7 14.98 -2.48 11.99
N GLU A 8 14.65 -3.08 10.87
CA GLU A 8 13.28 -3.17 10.38
C GLU A 8 12.50 -4.20 11.22
N PHE A 9 11.31 -3.84 11.67
CA PHE A 9 10.53 -4.69 12.58
C PHE A 9 9.06 -4.79 12.13
N CYS A 10 8.62 -6.03 11.84
CA CYS A 10 7.22 -6.29 11.49
C CYS A 10 6.83 -7.74 11.83
N LEU A 11 5.90 -7.93 12.75
CA LEU A 11 5.38 -9.24 13.12
C LEU A 11 4.00 -9.54 12.52
N SER A 12 3.61 -8.82 11.47
CA SER A 12 2.36 -9.07 10.75
C SER A 12 2.33 -10.49 10.16
N PRO A 13 1.22 -11.21 10.27
CA PRO A 13 1.08 -12.54 9.69
C PRO A 13 0.76 -12.53 8.18
N ASP A 14 0.39 -11.36 7.65
CA ASP A 14 -0.10 -11.20 6.28
C ASP A 14 0.99 -10.84 5.28
N LEU A 15 0.59 -10.68 4.02
CA LEU A 15 1.39 -10.10 2.95
C LEU A 15 0.49 -9.19 2.10
N GLY A 16 0.61 -7.91 2.32
CA GLY A 16 -0.10 -6.85 1.63
C GLY A 16 0.80 -5.64 1.42
N GLY A 17 0.23 -4.47 1.14
CA GLY A 17 1.00 -3.25 0.89
C GLY A 17 1.93 -2.85 2.03
N LEU A 18 1.53 -3.08 3.30
CA LEU A 18 2.37 -2.82 4.47
C LEU A 18 3.62 -3.71 4.46
N GLU A 19 3.45 -5.00 4.30
CA GLU A 19 4.53 -5.98 4.38
C GLU A 19 5.48 -5.88 3.18
N LEU A 20 4.94 -5.59 2.00
CA LEU A 20 5.74 -5.30 0.80
C LEU A 20 6.57 -4.02 0.99
N PHE A 21 6.01 -2.99 1.63
CA PHE A 21 6.76 -1.79 1.97
C PHE A 21 7.90 -2.09 2.94
N VAL A 22 7.68 -2.89 3.98
CA VAL A 22 8.75 -3.37 4.90
C VAL A 22 9.87 -4.06 4.13
N ALA A 23 9.50 -5.00 3.25
CA ALA A 23 10.47 -5.76 2.45
C ALA A 23 11.28 -4.83 1.52
N ASN A 24 10.63 -3.85 0.91
CA ASN A 24 11.29 -2.85 0.05
C ASN A 24 12.26 -1.97 0.86
N CYS A 25 11.84 -1.46 2.02
CA CYS A 25 12.72 -0.70 2.92
C CYS A 25 13.94 -1.54 3.34
N PHE A 26 13.73 -2.76 3.82
CA PHE A 26 14.81 -3.65 4.23
C PHE A 26 15.80 -3.92 3.10
N ASN A 27 15.29 -4.28 1.90
CA ASN A 27 16.14 -4.59 0.75
C ASN A 27 16.95 -3.38 0.28
N ASP A 28 16.37 -2.19 0.31
CA ASP A 28 17.09 -0.96 -0.07
C ASP A 28 18.08 -0.51 1.02
N PHE A 29 17.67 -0.50 2.29
CA PHE A 29 18.50 0.00 3.38
C PHE A 29 19.73 -0.87 3.65
N ARG A 30 19.62 -2.20 3.52
CA ARG A 30 20.77 -3.11 3.68
C ARG A 30 21.86 -2.92 2.62
N THR A 31 21.53 -2.34 1.45
CA THR A 31 22.54 -2.00 0.44
C THR A 31 23.28 -0.70 0.74
N LYS A 32 22.67 0.16 1.60
CA LYS A 32 23.15 1.51 1.94
C LYS A 32 23.75 1.60 3.35
N GLY A 33 23.76 0.49 4.09
CA GLY A 33 24.31 0.45 5.44
C GLY A 33 23.93 -0.82 6.22
N SER A 34 24.21 -0.81 7.53
CA SER A 34 23.84 -1.93 8.41
C SER A 34 22.33 -1.90 8.67
N CYS A 35 21.60 -2.82 8.08
CA CYS A 35 20.17 -3.01 8.31
C CYS A 35 19.84 -4.49 8.52
N LYS A 36 19.19 -4.80 9.63
CA LYS A 36 18.69 -6.14 9.98
C LYS A 36 17.16 -6.12 9.94
N ILE A 37 16.54 -7.29 9.90
CA ILE A 37 15.09 -7.43 9.93
C ILE A 37 14.62 -8.42 10.98
N ALA A 38 13.56 -8.08 11.71
CA ALA A 38 12.88 -8.96 12.65
C ALA A 38 11.45 -9.23 12.19
N VAL A 39 11.10 -10.51 12.07
CA VAL A 39 9.80 -10.98 11.56
C VAL A 39 9.21 -12.08 12.43
N ALA A 40 7.91 -12.34 12.27
CA ALA A 40 7.28 -13.53 12.84
C ALA A 40 7.64 -14.77 12.00
N PRO A 41 8.09 -15.87 12.62
CA PRO A 41 8.46 -17.07 11.88
C PRO A 41 7.25 -17.72 11.20
N ASP A 42 7.47 -18.37 10.06
CA ASP A 42 6.47 -19.13 9.30
C ASP A 42 5.25 -18.29 8.86
N LYS A 43 5.46 -16.98 8.64
CA LYS A 43 4.43 -16.06 8.16
C LYS A 43 4.73 -15.64 6.72
N LYS A 44 3.73 -15.06 6.06
CA LYS A 44 3.82 -14.71 4.63
C LYS A 44 4.98 -13.75 4.33
N LEU A 45 5.24 -12.75 5.21
CA LEU A 45 6.37 -11.85 5.06
C LEU A 45 7.71 -12.58 5.20
N ASP A 46 7.83 -13.51 6.17
CA ASP A 46 9.03 -14.33 6.34
C ASP A 46 9.32 -15.17 5.09
N ASN A 47 8.28 -15.81 4.53
CA ASN A 47 8.41 -16.62 3.31
C ASN A 47 8.70 -15.77 2.06
N TYR A 48 8.27 -14.50 2.05
CA TYR A 48 8.53 -13.57 0.94
C TYR A 48 9.97 -13.04 0.94
N LEU A 49 10.55 -12.86 2.13
CA LEU A 49 11.92 -12.37 2.30
C LEU A 49 12.93 -13.52 2.07
N GLU A 50 13.75 -13.40 1.05
CA GLU A 50 14.85 -14.32 0.80
C GLU A 50 16.05 -14.00 1.73
N GLY A 51 16.79 -15.05 2.17
CA GLY A 51 18.04 -14.92 2.90
C GLY A 51 17.98 -15.32 4.38
N LYS A 52 19.19 -15.45 5.00
CA LYS A 52 19.36 -16.04 6.34
C LYS A 52 19.45 -15.01 7.49
N ASP A 53 19.49 -13.71 7.19
CA ASP A 53 19.78 -12.66 8.18
C ASP A 53 18.51 -12.12 8.88
N LYS A 54 17.53 -13.01 9.11
CA LYS A 54 16.28 -12.65 9.79
C LYS A 54 16.33 -13.00 11.27
N PHE A 55 15.88 -12.07 12.11
CA PHE A 55 15.68 -12.35 13.52
C PHE A 55 14.21 -12.70 13.77
N TYR A 56 13.96 -13.85 14.38
CA TYR A 56 12.63 -14.38 14.56
C TYR A 56 12.07 -14.07 15.94
N ILE A 57 10.89 -13.45 15.99
CA ILE A 57 10.13 -13.19 17.21
C ILE A 57 8.70 -13.72 17.03
N LYS A 58 8.28 -14.65 17.90
CA LYS A 58 6.87 -15.07 17.99
C LYS A 58 6.09 -13.99 18.73
N ARG A 59 5.07 -13.45 18.07
CA ARG A 59 4.18 -12.48 18.71
C ARG A 59 3.33 -13.16 19.79
N ASN A 60 3.25 -12.54 20.97
CA ASN A 60 2.24 -12.90 21.96
C ASN A 60 1.18 -11.79 22.00
N LYS A 61 -0.08 -12.15 21.77
CA LYS A 61 -1.18 -11.19 21.64
C LYS A 61 -1.53 -10.52 22.98
N PHE A 62 -1.37 -11.24 24.08
CA PHE A 62 -1.79 -10.79 25.42
C PHE A 62 -0.62 -10.33 26.30
N PHE A 63 0.56 -10.90 26.11
CA PHE A 63 1.74 -10.63 26.94
C PHE A 63 2.95 -10.25 26.09
N PRO A 64 3.16 -8.95 25.78
CA PRO A 64 4.28 -8.52 24.95
C PRO A 64 5.65 -8.61 25.66
N ILE A 65 5.70 -8.99 26.95
CA ILE A 65 6.92 -8.99 27.78
C ILE A 65 7.99 -9.93 27.23
N ILE A 66 7.64 -11.19 26.93
CA ILE A 66 8.61 -12.17 26.41
C ILE A 66 9.17 -11.75 25.04
N PRO A 67 8.32 -11.38 24.03
CA PRO A 67 8.81 -10.80 22.79
C PRO A 67 9.68 -9.56 22.98
N ALA A 68 9.31 -8.66 23.90
CA ALA A 68 10.04 -7.44 24.18
C ALA A 68 11.42 -7.72 24.82
N LEU A 69 11.52 -8.66 25.76
CA LEU A 69 12.80 -9.09 26.35
C LEU A 69 13.72 -9.71 25.29
N LYS A 70 13.17 -10.53 24.39
CA LYS A 70 13.91 -11.13 23.28
C LYS A 70 14.42 -10.04 22.32
N LEU A 71 13.58 -9.07 21.99
CA LEU A 71 13.93 -7.92 21.16
C LEU A 71 15.00 -7.04 21.84
N ALA A 72 14.85 -6.72 23.14
CA ALA A 72 15.80 -5.91 23.91
C ALA A 72 17.20 -6.53 23.90
N ARG A 73 17.30 -7.85 24.17
CA ARG A 73 18.58 -8.58 24.10
C ARG A 73 19.20 -8.55 22.71
N PHE A 74 18.38 -8.65 21.66
CA PHE A 74 18.86 -8.57 20.29
C PHE A 74 19.35 -7.17 19.94
N ILE A 75 18.65 -6.12 20.37
CA ILE A 75 19.06 -4.71 20.23
C ILE A 75 20.44 -4.51 20.86
N ASP A 76 20.60 -4.95 22.10
CA ASP A 76 21.87 -4.78 22.85
C ASP A 76 23.01 -5.57 22.20
N LYS A 77 22.77 -6.85 21.83
CA LYS A 77 23.79 -7.71 21.20
C LYS A 77 24.20 -7.24 19.81
N SER A 78 23.27 -6.68 19.05
CA SER A 78 23.50 -6.26 17.67
C SER A 78 23.83 -4.77 17.54
N ASP A 79 23.99 -4.06 18.66
CA ASP A 79 24.27 -2.62 18.73
C ASP A 79 23.29 -1.77 17.90
N ILE A 80 21.97 -2.10 17.94
CA ILE A 80 20.95 -1.42 17.15
C ILE A 80 20.75 0.01 17.65
N ASP A 81 20.92 0.98 16.78
CA ASP A 81 20.74 2.41 17.07
C ASP A 81 19.28 2.87 16.84
N VAL A 82 18.63 2.32 15.79
CA VAL A 82 17.26 2.71 15.42
C VAL A 82 16.43 1.47 15.14
N VAL A 83 15.22 1.42 15.72
CA VAL A 83 14.19 0.41 15.41
C VAL A 83 13.09 1.10 14.61
N HIS A 84 12.90 0.66 13.37
CA HIS A 84 11.81 1.09 12.49
C HIS A 84 10.75 0.02 12.43
N PHE A 85 9.54 0.31 12.93
CA PHE A 85 8.45 -0.65 12.94
C PHE A 85 7.23 -0.14 12.18
N HIS A 86 6.43 -1.07 11.63
CA HIS A 86 5.39 -0.77 10.66
C HIS A 86 3.99 -1.17 11.12
N TRP A 87 3.88 -2.32 11.76
CA TRP A 87 2.57 -2.81 12.17
C TRP A 87 2.16 -2.23 13.50
N THR A 88 1.03 -1.54 13.55
CA THR A 88 0.57 -0.83 14.76
C THR A 88 0.43 -1.76 15.97
N LYS A 89 0.11 -3.04 15.74
CA LYS A 89 -0.02 -4.02 16.83
C LYS A 89 1.31 -4.40 17.49
N ASP A 90 2.44 -3.98 16.91
CA ASP A 90 3.78 -4.23 17.45
C ASP A 90 4.25 -3.14 18.42
N ILE A 91 3.53 -2.01 18.51
CA ILE A 91 3.93 -0.83 19.28
C ILE A 91 4.30 -1.15 20.74
N GLY A 92 3.47 -1.95 21.42
CA GLY A 92 3.73 -2.34 22.81
C GLY A 92 5.00 -3.16 22.98
N THR A 93 5.28 -4.09 22.04
CA THR A 93 6.50 -4.91 22.06
C THR A 93 7.75 -4.05 21.83
N VAL A 94 7.70 -3.13 20.86
CA VAL A 94 8.85 -2.29 20.50
C VAL A 94 9.16 -1.27 21.58
N VAL A 95 8.14 -0.58 22.11
CA VAL A 95 8.31 0.40 23.20
C VAL A 95 8.83 -0.27 24.47
N LEU A 96 8.28 -1.42 24.85
CA LEU A 96 8.77 -2.14 26.02
C LEU A 96 10.20 -2.64 25.82
N ALA A 97 10.56 -3.09 24.61
CA ALA A 97 11.92 -3.48 24.30
C ALA A 97 12.91 -2.30 24.43
N LYS A 98 12.55 -1.10 23.96
CA LYS A 98 13.35 0.12 24.20
C LYS A 98 13.58 0.37 25.67
N VAL A 99 12.52 0.28 26.49
CA VAL A 99 12.62 0.51 27.94
C VAL A 99 13.51 -0.53 28.64
N LEU A 100 13.48 -1.78 28.19
CA LEU A 100 14.27 -2.89 28.76
C LEU A 100 15.71 -2.96 28.25
N SER A 101 15.98 -2.47 27.03
CA SER A 101 17.30 -2.47 26.43
C SER A 101 18.25 -1.50 27.15
N LYS A 102 19.53 -1.88 27.27
CA LYS A 102 20.61 -1.01 27.78
C LYS A 102 20.96 0.08 26.75
N LYS A 103 20.86 -0.25 25.48
CA LYS A 103 21.19 0.64 24.34
C LYS A 103 20.19 1.78 24.19
N LYS A 104 18.90 1.61 24.59
CA LYS A 104 17.82 2.60 24.44
C LYS A 104 17.74 3.14 23.01
N PRO A 105 17.46 2.30 21.99
CA PRO A 105 17.45 2.73 20.60
C PRO A 105 16.42 3.82 20.34
N LYS A 106 16.62 4.61 19.32
CA LYS A 106 15.58 5.46 18.77
C LYS A 106 14.49 4.61 18.11
N ILE A 107 13.23 5.04 18.22
CA ILE A 107 12.10 4.34 17.60
C ILE A 107 11.43 5.25 16.60
N ILE A 108 11.25 4.74 15.39
CA ILE A 108 10.38 5.33 14.39
C ILE A 108 9.24 4.35 14.05
N GLN A 109 8.04 4.87 13.95
CA GLN A 109 6.86 4.13 13.47
C GLN A 109 6.48 4.61 12.07
N THR A 110 6.41 3.72 11.09
CA THR A 110 5.64 4.03 9.87
C THR A 110 4.15 3.85 10.13
N ARG A 111 3.39 4.88 9.84
CA ARG A 111 1.94 4.87 9.95
C ARG A 111 1.32 4.91 8.54
N ASN A 112 0.87 3.76 8.08
CA ASN A 112 0.21 3.54 6.80
C ASN A 112 -1.29 3.23 6.92
N MET A 113 -1.87 3.53 8.09
CA MET A 113 -3.30 3.36 8.36
C MET A 113 -3.85 4.61 9.02
N THR A 114 -5.08 4.95 8.70
CA THR A 114 -5.82 6.06 9.33
C THR A 114 -5.91 5.89 10.85
N MET A 115 -6.01 7.01 11.56
CA MET A 115 -6.30 7.05 12.98
C MET A 115 -7.66 7.70 13.20
N THR A 116 -8.55 7.02 13.91
CA THR A 116 -9.95 7.44 14.08
C THR A 116 -10.35 7.62 15.55
N ARG A 117 -9.44 7.38 16.50
CA ARG A 117 -9.73 7.42 17.94
C ARG A 117 -8.62 8.14 18.68
N PHE A 118 -9.00 8.91 19.69
CA PHE A 118 -8.07 9.54 20.62
C PHE A 118 -7.21 8.50 21.33
N LYS A 119 -5.98 8.88 21.61
CA LYS A 119 -4.95 8.10 22.32
C LYS A 119 -4.55 8.79 23.60
N ASP A 120 -5.54 9.21 24.38
CA ASP A 120 -5.43 10.05 25.56
C ASP A 120 -5.43 9.29 26.90
N ASP A 121 -5.66 7.97 26.88
CA ASP A 121 -5.49 7.13 28.06
C ASP A 121 -4.01 6.94 28.43
N PHE A 122 -3.77 6.58 29.70
CA PHE A 122 -2.42 6.44 30.28
C PHE A 122 -1.51 5.51 29.47
N TYR A 123 -2.05 4.37 28.99
CA TYR A 123 -1.25 3.40 28.25
C TYR A 123 -0.81 3.93 26.89
N HIS A 124 -1.70 4.55 26.14
CA HIS A 124 -1.35 5.14 24.85
C HIS A 124 -0.42 6.34 25.02
N LYS A 125 -0.63 7.21 26.00
CA LYS A 125 0.30 8.31 26.32
C LYS A 125 1.70 7.79 26.62
N TRP A 126 1.80 6.74 27.43
CA TRP A 126 3.09 6.11 27.70
C TRP A 126 3.75 5.53 26.45
N LEU A 127 2.99 4.88 25.56
CA LEU A 127 3.51 4.35 24.30
C LEU A 127 4.06 5.49 23.40
N TYR A 128 3.26 6.51 23.11
CA TYR A 128 3.65 7.58 22.21
C TYR A 128 4.79 8.45 22.76
N LYS A 129 4.85 8.68 24.05
CA LYS A 129 5.98 9.36 24.72
C LYS A 129 7.33 8.65 24.49
N ASN A 130 7.33 7.35 24.23
CA ASN A 130 8.53 6.56 24.00
C ASN A 130 8.88 6.39 22.52
N ILE A 131 8.05 6.87 21.59
CA ILE A 131 8.34 6.91 20.16
C ILE A 131 9.05 8.24 19.88
N ASP A 132 10.13 8.20 19.12
CA ASP A 132 10.90 9.42 18.81
C ASP A 132 10.35 10.14 17.59
N THR A 133 9.91 9.38 16.55
CA THR A 133 9.37 9.95 15.30
C THR A 133 8.29 9.03 14.74
N ILE A 134 7.28 9.61 14.10
CA ILE A 134 6.32 8.87 13.27
C ILE A 134 6.52 9.30 11.82
N HIS A 135 6.76 8.34 10.95
CA HIS A 135 6.67 8.49 9.52
C HIS A 135 5.21 8.31 9.09
N ALA A 136 4.57 9.37 8.61
CA ALA A 136 3.24 9.35 8.03
C ALA A 136 3.36 9.22 6.50
N VAL A 137 2.56 8.34 5.90
CA VAL A 137 2.60 8.10 4.45
C VAL A 137 1.84 9.16 3.64
N THR A 138 1.06 10.03 4.31
CA THR A 138 0.32 11.15 3.72
C THR A 138 0.19 12.30 4.72
N TYR A 139 -0.10 13.50 4.22
CA TYR A 139 -0.45 14.65 5.08
C TYR A 139 -1.74 14.40 5.85
N GLN A 140 -2.73 13.73 5.23
CA GLN A 140 -3.95 13.33 5.94
C GLN A 140 -3.65 12.46 7.16
N VAL A 141 -2.73 11.49 7.04
CA VAL A 141 -2.32 10.66 8.19
C VAL A 141 -1.61 11.50 9.25
N LYS A 142 -0.75 12.45 8.84
CA LYS A 142 -0.10 13.39 9.76
C LYS A 142 -1.13 14.20 10.55
N GLU A 143 -2.10 14.82 9.88
CA GLU A 143 -3.18 15.58 10.54
C GLU A 143 -3.97 14.74 11.53
N GLN A 144 -4.28 13.48 11.16
CA GLN A 144 -4.96 12.54 12.08
C GLN A 144 -4.09 12.22 13.30
N LEU A 145 -2.80 12.00 13.13
CA LEU A 145 -1.87 11.74 14.22
C LEU A 145 -1.82 12.94 15.19
N GLU A 146 -1.64 14.14 14.65
CA GLU A 146 -1.58 15.38 15.43
C GLU A 146 -2.91 15.73 16.12
N ARG A 147 -4.04 15.30 15.53
CA ARG A 147 -5.37 15.47 16.11
C ARG A 147 -5.67 14.47 17.23
N PHE A 148 -5.32 13.19 17.05
CA PHE A 148 -5.76 12.10 17.94
C PHE A 148 -4.73 11.70 18.99
N ILE A 149 -3.48 12.12 18.88
CA ILE A 149 -2.46 11.97 19.92
C ILE A 149 -2.35 13.28 20.69
N PRO A 150 -2.44 13.27 22.03
CA PRO A 150 -2.28 14.49 22.82
C PRO A 150 -0.94 15.18 22.56
N LYS A 151 -0.96 16.50 22.41
CA LYS A 151 0.20 17.32 22.00
C LYS A 151 1.43 17.14 22.91
N ASP A 152 1.22 16.91 24.19
CA ASP A 152 2.28 16.70 25.20
C ASP A 152 3.07 15.41 25.04
N VAL A 153 2.54 14.44 24.27
CA VAL A 153 3.16 13.12 24.02
C VAL A 153 3.24 12.77 22.54
N CYS A 154 2.79 13.65 21.65
CA CYS A 154 2.85 13.40 20.21
C CYS A 154 4.30 13.45 19.72
N PRO A 155 4.82 12.37 19.13
CA PRO A 155 6.15 12.39 18.53
C PRO A 155 6.24 13.38 17.35
N LYS A 156 7.45 13.70 16.93
CA LYS A 156 7.64 14.40 15.66
C LYS A 156 7.03 13.59 14.52
N VAL A 157 6.18 14.21 13.69
CA VAL A 157 5.57 13.53 12.53
C VAL A 157 6.18 14.05 11.25
N GLU A 158 6.85 13.18 10.51
CA GLU A 158 7.45 13.42 9.21
C GLU A 158 6.65 12.76 8.10
N VAL A 159 6.37 13.49 7.03
CA VAL A 159 5.66 12.93 5.86
C VAL A 159 6.68 12.52 4.81
N VAL A 160 6.64 11.24 4.44
CA VAL A 160 7.33 10.70 3.27
C VAL A 160 6.35 9.81 2.54
N TYR A 161 6.09 10.11 1.27
CA TYR A 161 5.21 9.28 0.46
C TYR A 161 5.79 7.88 0.24
N MET A 162 4.92 6.90 0.04
CA MET A 162 5.36 5.61 -0.47
C MET A 162 5.80 5.74 -1.92
N GLY A 163 6.72 4.89 -2.33
CA GLY A 163 7.20 4.88 -3.71
C GLY A 163 6.99 3.54 -4.39
N THR A 164 7.00 3.57 -5.72
CA THR A 164 6.98 2.38 -6.57
C THR A 164 8.10 2.43 -7.59
N LYS A 165 8.40 1.29 -8.21
CA LYS A 165 9.40 1.16 -9.29
C LYS A 165 8.70 0.83 -10.60
N GLU A 166 9.16 1.44 -11.66
CA GLU A 166 8.82 0.97 -13.00
C GLU A 166 9.52 -0.37 -13.25
N LEU A 167 8.76 -1.38 -13.67
CA LEU A 167 9.29 -2.69 -14.05
C LEU A 167 9.31 -2.83 -15.57
N ASP A 168 10.39 -3.40 -16.08
CA ASP A 168 10.48 -3.75 -17.50
C ASP A 168 9.69 -5.03 -17.75
N ILE A 169 8.47 -4.89 -18.24
CA ILE A 169 7.57 -6.00 -18.54
C ILE A 169 7.70 -6.37 -20.03
N LYS A 170 8.16 -7.58 -20.29
CA LYS A 170 8.30 -8.10 -21.65
C LYS A 170 6.96 -8.13 -22.39
N GLN A 171 6.92 -7.61 -23.60
CA GLN A 171 5.72 -7.55 -24.45
C GLN A 171 5.06 -8.92 -24.65
N GLN A 172 5.87 -9.99 -24.76
CA GLN A 172 5.37 -11.37 -24.87
C GLN A 172 4.48 -11.78 -23.70
N LYS A 173 4.78 -11.29 -22.47
CA LYS A 173 3.99 -11.59 -21.29
C LYS A 173 2.63 -10.90 -21.33
N VAL A 174 2.60 -9.65 -21.78
CA VAL A 174 1.36 -8.90 -21.97
C VAL A 174 0.50 -9.59 -23.05
N GLN A 175 1.11 -10.03 -24.17
CA GLN A 175 0.41 -10.76 -25.22
C GLN A 175 -0.16 -12.10 -24.70
N SER A 176 0.62 -12.87 -23.95
CA SER A 176 0.14 -14.13 -23.35
C SER A 176 -1.08 -13.93 -22.40
N LEU A 177 -1.15 -12.78 -21.69
CA LEU A 177 -2.33 -12.44 -20.89
C LEU A 177 -3.52 -12.05 -21.77
N LYS A 178 -3.31 -11.33 -22.87
CA LYS A 178 -4.36 -11.03 -23.85
C LYS A 178 -4.97 -12.31 -24.40
N ASP A 179 -4.11 -13.23 -24.84
CA ASP A 179 -4.54 -14.53 -25.37
C ASP A 179 -5.29 -15.35 -24.32
N LYS A 180 -4.79 -15.38 -23.09
CA LYS A 180 -5.43 -16.07 -21.96
C LYS A 180 -6.84 -15.60 -21.66
N TYR A 181 -7.08 -14.30 -21.79
CA TYR A 181 -8.38 -13.67 -21.48
C TYR A 181 -9.21 -13.41 -22.73
N ASN A 182 -8.76 -13.86 -23.91
CA ASN A 182 -9.39 -13.63 -25.21
C ASN A 182 -9.68 -12.14 -25.44
N LEU A 183 -8.67 -11.28 -25.14
CA LEU A 183 -8.74 -9.83 -25.35
C LEU A 183 -8.19 -9.49 -26.73
N THR A 184 -8.93 -8.66 -27.48
CA THR A 184 -8.57 -8.21 -28.84
C THR A 184 -8.39 -6.70 -28.88
N ASP A 185 -9.46 -5.97 -29.08
CA ASP A 185 -9.51 -4.50 -29.27
C ASP A 185 -10.42 -3.80 -28.26
N GLU A 186 -10.87 -4.54 -27.22
CA GLU A 186 -11.71 -3.97 -26.16
C GLU A 186 -10.96 -2.90 -25.37
N PHE A 187 -11.72 -1.92 -24.87
CA PHE A 187 -11.26 -0.99 -23.86
C PHE A 187 -11.19 -1.70 -22.51
N ILE A 188 -10.01 -1.78 -21.93
CA ILE A 188 -9.78 -2.59 -20.75
C ILE A 188 -9.81 -1.72 -19.48
N VAL A 189 -10.78 -1.98 -18.63
CA VAL A 189 -10.90 -1.39 -17.30
C VAL A 189 -10.30 -2.35 -16.27
N GLY A 190 -9.28 -1.91 -15.55
CA GLY A 190 -8.64 -2.70 -14.49
C GLY A 190 -9.10 -2.28 -13.10
N ILE A 191 -9.18 -3.23 -12.18
CA ILE A 191 -9.24 -2.98 -10.74
C ILE A 191 -8.35 -3.99 -10.02
N VAL A 192 -7.37 -3.51 -9.26
CA VAL A 192 -6.36 -4.33 -8.60
C VAL A 192 -6.48 -4.23 -7.08
N GLY A 193 -6.58 -5.37 -6.43
CA GLY A 193 -6.64 -5.44 -4.97
C GLY A 193 -7.35 -6.70 -4.47
N ARG A 194 -7.36 -6.88 -3.14
CA ARG A 194 -8.14 -7.95 -2.54
C ARG A 194 -9.62 -7.82 -2.91
N ILE A 195 -10.26 -8.94 -3.19
CA ILE A 195 -11.70 -8.94 -3.42
C ILE A 195 -12.38 -8.92 -2.04
N GLU A 196 -12.85 -7.75 -1.66
CA GLU A 196 -13.55 -7.48 -0.41
C GLU A 196 -14.44 -6.24 -0.58
N GLU A 197 -15.54 -6.15 0.16
CA GLU A 197 -16.57 -5.10 0.02
C GLU A 197 -15.97 -3.68 0.05
N GLY A 198 -14.99 -3.46 0.93
CA GLY A 198 -14.30 -2.17 1.07
C GLY A 198 -13.50 -1.74 -0.17
N LYS A 199 -13.22 -2.64 -1.12
CA LYS A 199 -12.47 -2.31 -2.34
C LYS A 199 -13.34 -1.86 -3.51
N GLY A 200 -14.67 -2.01 -3.39
CA GLY A 200 -15.62 -1.41 -4.33
C GLY A 200 -15.71 -2.06 -5.71
N GLN A 201 -15.33 -3.35 -5.86
CA GLN A 201 -15.51 -4.08 -7.11
C GLN A 201 -16.97 -4.05 -7.59
N TRP A 202 -17.92 -4.04 -6.66
CA TRP A 202 -19.34 -3.96 -6.95
C TRP A 202 -19.73 -2.65 -7.67
N ILE A 203 -19.09 -1.50 -7.34
CA ILE A 203 -19.32 -0.21 -8.01
C ILE A 203 -18.89 -0.30 -9.49
N VAL A 204 -17.74 -0.94 -9.75
CA VAL A 204 -17.22 -1.12 -11.11
C VAL A 204 -18.18 -2.00 -11.92
N ILE A 205 -18.69 -3.09 -11.36
CA ILE A 205 -19.65 -3.99 -12.01
C ILE A 205 -20.94 -3.23 -12.36
N GLU A 206 -21.46 -2.44 -11.43
CA GLU A 206 -22.65 -1.61 -11.67
C GLU A 206 -22.40 -0.54 -12.74
N ALA A 207 -21.28 0.18 -12.68
CA ALA A 207 -20.92 1.17 -13.70
C ALA A 207 -20.85 0.56 -15.10
N ILE A 208 -20.26 -0.63 -15.23
CA ILE A 208 -20.16 -1.34 -16.52
C ILE A 208 -21.54 -1.80 -17.01
N SER A 209 -22.46 -2.14 -16.12
CA SER A 209 -23.83 -2.51 -16.52
C SER A 209 -24.59 -1.36 -17.19
N MET A 210 -24.19 -0.10 -16.93
CA MET A 210 -24.73 1.09 -17.59
C MET A 210 -24.07 1.38 -18.95
N LEU A 211 -23.00 0.65 -19.27
CA LEU A 211 -22.17 0.83 -20.48
C LEU A 211 -22.15 -0.43 -21.36
N LYS A 212 -23.23 -1.22 -21.34
CA LYS A 212 -23.31 -2.51 -22.03
C LYS A 212 -23.04 -2.42 -23.53
N GLU A 213 -23.45 -1.33 -24.16
CA GLU A 213 -23.33 -1.09 -25.60
C GLU A 213 -21.88 -0.80 -26.03
N LEU A 214 -20.97 -0.49 -25.09
CA LEU A 214 -19.59 -0.19 -25.41
C LEU A 214 -18.74 -1.46 -25.44
N ASN A 215 -17.73 -1.50 -26.29
CA ASN A 215 -16.77 -2.59 -26.33
C ASN A 215 -15.76 -2.50 -25.19
N ILE A 216 -16.20 -2.85 -23.98
CA ILE A 216 -15.42 -2.75 -22.74
C ILE A 216 -15.32 -4.13 -22.09
N LYS A 217 -14.14 -4.45 -21.56
CA LYS A 217 -13.92 -5.57 -20.64
C LYS A 217 -13.35 -5.06 -19.32
N VAL A 218 -13.71 -5.73 -18.23
CA VAL A 218 -13.17 -5.46 -16.89
C VAL A 218 -12.31 -6.61 -16.45
N VAL A 219 -11.12 -6.33 -15.97
CA VAL A 219 -10.21 -7.31 -15.39
C VAL A 219 -10.04 -7.02 -13.90
N ILE A 220 -10.63 -7.88 -13.06
CA ILE A 220 -10.57 -7.80 -11.59
C ILE A 220 -9.39 -8.66 -11.13
N VAL A 221 -8.31 -8.01 -10.73
CA VAL A 221 -7.05 -8.66 -10.35
C VAL A 221 -6.94 -8.74 -8.83
N GLY A 222 -6.96 -9.94 -8.29
CA GLY A 222 -6.75 -10.17 -6.85
C GLY A 222 -7.43 -11.43 -6.34
N HIS A 223 -7.04 -11.82 -5.13
CA HIS A 223 -7.68 -12.96 -4.47
C HIS A 223 -8.78 -12.50 -3.52
N THR A 224 -9.74 -13.39 -3.28
CA THR A 224 -10.75 -13.17 -2.26
C THR A 224 -10.23 -13.50 -0.87
N MET A 225 -10.76 -12.77 0.12
CA MET A 225 -10.63 -13.09 1.54
C MET A 225 -11.92 -13.71 2.09
N ASP A 226 -13.01 -13.61 1.33
CA ASP A 226 -14.34 -14.12 1.66
C ASP A 226 -14.99 -14.68 0.39
N GLU A 227 -15.12 -15.99 0.30
CA GLU A 227 -15.71 -16.68 -0.86
C GLU A 227 -17.19 -16.31 -1.03
N ASN A 228 -17.93 -16.05 0.07
CA ASN A 228 -19.34 -15.65 -0.03
C ASN A 228 -19.46 -14.28 -0.72
N TYR A 229 -18.53 -13.35 -0.42
CA TYR A 229 -18.52 -12.07 -1.10
C TYR A 229 -18.17 -12.20 -2.59
N LEU A 230 -17.22 -13.05 -2.94
CA LEU A 230 -16.89 -13.33 -4.35
C LEU A 230 -18.10 -13.90 -5.10
N GLU A 231 -18.80 -14.88 -4.50
CA GLU A 231 -20.00 -15.44 -5.12
C GLU A 231 -21.13 -14.42 -5.24
N SER A 232 -21.28 -13.50 -4.26
CA SER A 232 -22.25 -12.42 -4.37
C SER A 232 -21.93 -11.45 -5.53
N LEU A 233 -20.63 -11.18 -5.79
CA LEU A 233 -20.22 -10.39 -6.95
C LEU A 233 -20.53 -11.12 -8.28
N LYS A 234 -20.24 -12.43 -8.35
CA LYS A 234 -20.57 -13.23 -9.54
C LYS A 234 -22.09 -13.28 -9.80
N GLN A 235 -22.88 -13.38 -8.73
CA GLN A 235 -24.34 -13.33 -8.87
C GLN A 235 -24.79 -11.94 -9.36
N LYS A 236 -24.23 -10.86 -8.81
CA LYS A 236 -24.49 -9.48 -9.30
C LYS A 236 -24.13 -9.32 -10.78
N VAL A 237 -23.04 -9.90 -11.24
CA VAL A 237 -22.63 -9.90 -12.67
C VAL A 237 -23.72 -10.55 -13.54
N LYS A 238 -24.26 -11.71 -13.10
CA LYS A 238 -25.36 -12.40 -13.80
C LYS A 238 -26.66 -11.58 -13.78
N ASP A 239 -27.05 -11.07 -12.61
CA ASP A 239 -28.29 -10.31 -12.44
C ASP A 239 -28.30 -9.04 -13.31
N LEU A 240 -27.12 -8.46 -13.52
CA LEU A 240 -26.92 -7.29 -14.39
C LEU A 240 -26.68 -7.66 -15.86
N GLY A 241 -26.52 -8.94 -16.21
CA GLY A 241 -26.30 -9.42 -17.58
C GLY A 241 -25.03 -8.83 -18.21
N VAL A 242 -23.89 -8.97 -17.52
CA VAL A 242 -22.56 -8.48 -17.96
C VAL A 242 -21.48 -9.54 -17.79
N GLU A 243 -21.86 -10.83 -17.81
CA GLU A 243 -20.93 -11.96 -17.61
C GLU A 243 -19.82 -11.97 -18.65
N ASP A 244 -20.15 -11.62 -19.88
CA ASP A 244 -19.20 -11.55 -20.98
C ASP A 244 -18.18 -10.44 -20.83
N LYS A 245 -18.45 -9.44 -19.98
CA LYS A 245 -17.58 -8.28 -19.78
C LYS A 245 -16.62 -8.40 -18.60
N ILE A 246 -16.87 -9.27 -17.62
CA ILE A 246 -16.15 -9.31 -16.34
C ILE A 246 -15.23 -10.52 -16.25
N ILE A 247 -13.95 -10.28 -16.00
CA ILE A 247 -12.92 -11.29 -15.82
C ILE A 247 -12.38 -11.23 -14.40
N PHE A 248 -12.53 -12.32 -13.63
CA PHE A 248 -11.89 -12.49 -12.32
C PHE A 248 -10.62 -13.29 -12.48
N THR A 249 -9.46 -12.71 -12.21
CA THR A 249 -8.18 -13.39 -12.44
C THR A 249 -7.75 -14.29 -11.30
N GLY A 250 -8.26 -14.04 -10.07
CA GLY A 250 -7.71 -14.62 -8.85
C GLY A 250 -6.35 -14.00 -8.47
N PHE A 251 -5.62 -14.68 -7.58
CA PHE A 251 -4.30 -14.24 -7.15
C PHE A 251 -3.27 -14.31 -8.28
N THR A 252 -2.49 -13.26 -8.43
CA THR A 252 -1.33 -13.24 -9.33
C THR A 252 -0.15 -12.51 -8.69
N LYS A 253 1.07 -12.91 -9.05
CA LYS A 253 2.31 -12.16 -8.77
C LYS A 253 2.67 -11.20 -9.90
N GLU A 254 1.92 -11.22 -11.00
CA GLU A 254 2.20 -10.52 -12.25
C GLU A 254 1.31 -9.28 -12.39
N VAL A 255 1.17 -8.51 -11.31
CA VAL A 255 0.28 -7.35 -11.26
C VAL A 255 0.65 -6.31 -12.32
N ASP A 256 1.93 -6.01 -12.47
CA ASP A 256 2.41 -5.02 -13.47
C ASP A 256 2.11 -5.46 -14.91
N ALA A 257 2.23 -6.76 -15.21
CA ALA A 257 1.87 -7.28 -16.52
C ALA A 257 0.36 -7.15 -16.80
N HIS A 258 -0.49 -7.34 -15.78
CA HIS A 258 -1.92 -7.08 -15.91
C HIS A 258 -2.21 -5.59 -16.07
N MET A 259 -1.52 -4.71 -15.33
CA MET A 259 -1.67 -3.26 -15.48
C MET A 259 -1.35 -2.80 -16.90
N LYS A 260 -0.35 -3.40 -17.56
CA LYS A 260 -0.03 -3.09 -18.98
C LYS A 260 -1.15 -3.46 -19.96
N LEU A 261 -2.16 -4.23 -19.55
CA LEU A 261 -3.36 -4.49 -20.36
C LEU A 261 -4.36 -3.34 -20.29
N PHE A 262 -4.35 -2.55 -19.22
CA PHE A 262 -5.43 -1.64 -18.91
C PHE A 262 -5.33 -0.33 -19.69
N ASP A 263 -6.47 0.13 -20.20
CA ASP A 263 -6.65 1.50 -20.65
C ASP A 263 -6.83 2.45 -19.48
N VAL A 264 -7.61 2.01 -18.49
CA VAL A 264 -7.80 2.72 -17.23
C VAL A 264 -7.73 1.75 -16.06
N ASN A 265 -7.19 2.19 -14.93
CA ASN A 265 -7.27 1.45 -13.67
C ASN A 265 -8.15 2.20 -12.67
N ILE A 266 -8.97 1.46 -11.92
CA ILE A 266 -9.93 2.02 -10.97
C ILE A 266 -9.44 1.78 -9.54
N LEU A 267 -9.52 2.81 -8.69
CA LEU A 267 -9.45 2.69 -7.25
C LEU A 267 -10.77 3.15 -6.64
N ALA A 268 -11.62 2.20 -6.22
CA ALA A 268 -12.96 2.47 -5.68
C ALA A 268 -13.06 2.37 -4.14
N THR A 269 -11.91 2.33 -3.44
CA THR A 269 -11.83 2.23 -1.98
C THR A 269 -12.29 3.54 -1.31
N PRO A 270 -13.25 3.53 -0.36
CA PRO A 270 -13.82 4.77 0.20
C PRO A 270 -12.87 5.53 1.14
N LYS A 271 -11.89 4.85 1.72
CA LYS A 271 -10.96 5.40 2.72
C LYS A 271 -9.55 4.84 2.50
N GLU A 272 -9.02 5.08 1.30
CA GLU A 272 -7.64 4.69 1.04
C GLU A 272 -6.67 5.62 1.78
N THR A 273 -5.68 5.06 2.43
CA THR A 273 -4.71 5.84 3.21
C THR A 273 -3.66 6.51 2.33
N PHE A 274 -3.18 5.79 1.32
CA PHE A 274 -2.26 6.31 0.31
C PHE A 274 -2.73 5.95 -1.10
N GLY A 275 -2.82 4.65 -1.41
CA GLY A 275 -3.21 4.17 -2.74
C GLY A 275 -2.01 3.79 -3.60
N LEU A 276 -1.20 2.82 -3.13
CA LEU A 276 -0.06 2.31 -3.89
C LEU A 276 -0.44 1.95 -5.33
N VAL A 277 -1.61 1.35 -5.52
CA VAL A 277 -2.11 0.95 -6.85
C VAL A 277 -2.25 2.14 -7.81
N VAL A 278 -2.46 3.36 -7.29
CA VAL A 278 -2.53 4.58 -8.12
C VAL A 278 -1.17 4.85 -8.75
N ILE A 279 -0.12 4.93 -7.93
CA ILE A 279 1.23 5.18 -8.43
C ILE A 279 1.79 4.00 -9.23
N GLU A 280 1.38 2.77 -8.91
CA GLU A 280 1.70 1.57 -9.70
C GLU A 280 1.09 1.64 -11.10
N ALA A 281 -0.16 2.08 -11.24
CA ALA A 281 -0.78 2.29 -12.53
C ALA A 281 -0.12 3.45 -13.30
N MET A 282 0.15 4.57 -12.61
CA MET A 282 0.83 5.73 -13.21
C MET A 282 2.20 5.38 -13.79
N VAL A 283 3.06 4.63 -13.08
CA VAL A 283 4.37 4.22 -13.63
C VAL A 283 4.24 3.23 -14.79
N ASN A 284 3.13 2.54 -14.89
CA ASN A 284 2.79 1.68 -16.03
C ASN A 284 2.15 2.44 -17.20
N LYS A 285 2.02 3.77 -17.12
CA LYS A 285 1.35 4.65 -18.09
C LYS A 285 -0.12 4.30 -18.30
N VAL A 286 -0.79 3.92 -17.22
CA VAL A 286 -2.23 3.61 -17.21
C VAL A 286 -2.98 4.80 -16.63
N CYS A 287 -4.01 5.26 -17.31
CA CYS A 287 -4.87 6.34 -16.82
C CYS A 287 -5.59 5.90 -15.54
N MET A 288 -5.64 6.77 -14.53
CA MET A 288 -6.28 6.49 -13.25
C MET A 288 -7.64 7.14 -13.12
N ILE A 289 -8.61 6.37 -12.59
CA ILE A 289 -9.84 6.92 -12.01
C ILE A 289 -9.87 6.46 -10.54
N ALA A 290 -9.87 7.40 -9.61
CA ALA A 290 -9.87 7.07 -8.18
C ALA A 290 -10.96 7.80 -7.40
N THR A 291 -11.34 7.26 -6.25
CA THR A 291 -12.30 7.93 -5.36
C THR A 291 -11.80 9.31 -4.93
N ASN A 292 -12.70 10.29 -4.96
CA ASN A 292 -12.49 11.66 -4.49
C ASN A 292 -12.41 11.69 -2.94
N SER A 293 -11.49 10.89 -2.37
CA SER A 293 -11.33 10.80 -0.91
C SER A 293 -9.98 10.18 -0.50
N GLY A 294 -9.45 10.60 0.63
CA GLY A 294 -8.27 9.99 1.24
C GLY A 294 -6.97 10.27 0.51
N GLY A 295 -6.07 9.28 0.52
CA GLY A 295 -4.75 9.35 -0.10
C GLY A 295 -4.72 9.71 -1.59
N PRO A 296 -5.65 9.23 -2.42
CA PRO A 296 -5.74 9.63 -3.83
C PRO A 296 -5.73 11.14 -4.06
N LEU A 297 -6.32 11.95 -3.17
CA LEU A 297 -6.31 13.42 -3.26
C LEU A 297 -4.91 14.04 -3.14
N GLU A 298 -3.95 13.34 -2.56
CA GLU A 298 -2.55 13.80 -2.48
C GLU A 298 -1.72 13.33 -3.69
N ILE A 299 -2.25 12.37 -4.46
CA ILE A 299 -1.57 11.78 -5.62
C ILE A 299 -2.11 12.36 -6.93
N ILE A 300 -3.45 12.40 -7.08
CA ILE A 300 -4.13 12.79 -8.32
C ILE A 300 -4.58 14.25 -8.23
N GLU A 301 -4.28 14.99 -9.28
CA GLU A 301 -4.89 16.27 -9.59
C GLU A 301 -5.95 16.04 -10.69
N ASP A 302 -7.22 16.22 -10.32
CA ASP A 302 -8.36 15.87 -11.18
C ASP A 302 -8.31 16.58 -12.53
N GLY A 303 -8.45 15.82 -13.59
CA GLY A 303 -8.38 16.33 -14.97
C GLY A 303 -6.99 16.65 -15.50
N VAL A 304 -5.91 16.47 -14.70
CA VAL A 304 -4.52 16.78 -15.07
C VAL A 304 -3.69 15.51 -15.22
N ASP A 305 -3.72 14.61 -14.24
CA ASP A 305 -2.92 13.39 -14.20
C ASP A 305 -3.71 12.14 -13.80
N GLY A 306 -5.03 12.23 -13.83
CA GLY A 306 -6.03 11.22 -13.59
C GLY A 306 -7.39 11.86 -13.40
N LEU A 307 -8.39 11.05 -13.09
CA LEU A 307 -9.73 11.52 -12.77
C LEU A 307 -10.12 11.09 -11.35
N LEU A 308 -10.87 11.95 -10.68
CA LEU A 308 -11.52 11.65 -9.42
C LEU A 308 -13.01 11.41 -9.63
N PHE A 309 -13.61 10.51 -8.86
CA PHE A 309 -15.05 10.24 -8.91
C PHE A 309 -15.67 10.16 -7.51
N ASP A 310 -16.93 10.57 -7.40
CA ASP A 310 -17.72 10.59 -6.16
C ASP A 310 -18.36 9.22 -5.95
N ARG A 311 -17.63 8.25 -5.62
CA ARG A 311 -17.92 6.85 -5.27
C ARG A 311 -19.38 6.38 -5.54
N SER A 312 -19.95 6.76 -6.69
CA SER A 312 -21.20 6.24 -7.24
C SER A 312 -20.92 5.46 -8.53
N SER A 313 -21.79 4.53 -8.85
CA SER A 313 -21.68 3.75 -10.08
C SER A 313 -21.94 4.62 -11.31
N GLU A 314 -22.80 5.63 -11.17
CA GLU A 314 -23.16 6.58 -12.21
C GLU A 314 -21.99 7.47 -12.59
N ASP A 315 -21.38 8.13 -11.60
CA ASP A 315 -20.23 9.02 -11.86
C ASP A 315 -19.04 8.22 -12.40
N LEU A 316 -18.78 7.01 -11.87
CA LEU A 316 -17.76 6.14 -12.43
C LEU A 316 -18.05 5.77 -13.90
N ALA A 317 -19.30 5.47 -14.23
CA ALA A 317 -19.69 5.17 -15.61
C ALA A 317 -19.47 6.37 -16.54
N GLU A 318 -19.77 7.59 -16.09
CA GLU A 318 -19.52 8.83 -16.84
C GLU A 318 -18.02 9.04 -17.09
N LYS A 319 -17.16 8.85 -16.07
CA LYS A 319 -15.70 8.96 -16.21
C LYS A 319 -15.14 7.90 -17.18
N ILE A 320 -15.59 6.65 -17.08
CA ILE A 320 -15.19 5.58 -18.02
C ILE A 320 -15.63 5.93 -19.44
N LYS A 321 -16.88 6.35 -19.64
CA LYS A 321 -17.41 6.74 -20.94
C LYS A 321 -16.65 7.91 -21.55
N LEU A 322 -16.28 8.90 -20.74
CA LEU A 322 -15.46 10.05 -21.17
C LEU A 322 -14.12 9.58 -21.74
N LEU A 323 -13.40 8.69 -21.02
CA LEU A 323 -12.09 8.20 -21.45
C LEU A 323 -12.19 7.21 -22.62
N TYR A 324 -13.27 6.43 -22.69
CA TYR A 324 -13.57 5.57 -23.85
C TYR A 324 -13.75 6.39 -25.12
N ALA A 325 -14.50 7.49 -25.05
CA ALA A 325 -14.79 8.35 -26.18
C ALA A 325 -13.63 9.29 -26.56
N ASN A 326 -12.69 9.56 -25.63
CA ASN A 326 -11.62 10.53 -25.84
C ASN A 326 -10.22 9.92 -25.57
N LYS A 327 -9.71 9.24 -26.57
CA LYS A 327 -8.38 8.61 -26.52
C LYS A 327 -7.27 9.61 -26.21
N THR A 328 -7.31 10.80 -26.80
CA THR A 328 -6.29 11.85 -26.59
C THR A 328 -6.26 12.29 -25.14
N LEU A 329 -7.42 12.52 -24.51
CA LEU A 329 -7.51 12.86 -23.09
C LEU A 329 -6.93 11.73 -22.22
N LYS A 330 -7.34 10.47 -22.47
CA LYS A 330 -6.83 9.30 -21.75
C LYS A 330 -5.31 9.21 -21.80
N GLU A 331 -4.72 9.35 -23.00
CA GLU A 331 -3.27 9.28 -23.20
C GLU A 331 -2.55 10.46 -22.53
N SER A 332 -3.11 11.66 -22.58
CA SER A 332 -2.56 12.84 -21.91
C SER A 332 -2.54 12.66 -20.38
N LEU A 333 -3.65 12.23 -19.77
CA LEU A 333 -3.74 11.98 -18.33
C LEU A 333 -2.76 10.87 -17.91
N ALA A 334 -2.66 9.80 -18.68
CA ALA A 334 -1.74 8.70 -18.39
C ALA A 334 -0.27 9.15 -18.46
N LEU A 335 0.09 10.00 -19.42
CA LEU A 335 1.45 10.54 -19.56
C LEU A 335 1.79 11.49 -18.41
N SER A 336 0.90 12.44 -18.09
CA SER A 336 1.09 13.36 -16.97
C SER A 336 1.21 12.61 -15.64
N GLY A 337 0.39 11.57 -15.43
CA GLY A 337 0.48 10.70 -14.27
C GLY A 337 1.81 9.97 -14.18
N TYR A 338 2.31 9.44 -15.29
CA TYR A 338 3.61 8.77 -15.36
C TYR A 338 4.75 9.72 -14.98
N GLU A 339 4.79 10.92 -15.54
CA GLU A 339 5.82 11.93 -15.25
C GLU A 339 5.80 12.32 -13.77
N LYS A 340 4.61 12.60 -13.23
CA LYS A 340 4.44 12.88 -11.80
C LYS A 340 4.89 11.72 -10.91
N ALA A 341 4.56 10.47 -11.28
CA ALA A 341 4.96 9.30 -10.50
C ALA A 341 6.49 9.13 -10.48
N LYS A 342 7.17 9.33 -11.59
CA LYS A 342 8.65 9.31 -11.68
C LYS A 342 9.31 10.43 -10.91
N GLU A 343 8.72 11.62 -10.90
CA GLU A 343 9.26 12.75 -10.17
C GLU A 343 9.07 12.60 -8.66
N LYS A 344 7.81 12.32 -8.23
CA LYS A 344 7.39 12.43 -6.82
C LYS A 344 7.30 11.09 -6.09
N PHE A 345 7.11 9.96 -6.78
CA PHE A 345 6.81 8.67 -6.16
C PHE A 345 7.77 7.55 -6.56
N GLU A 346 8.95 7.89 -7.07
CA GLU A 346 9.99 6.91 -7.36
C GLU A 346 10.55 6.33 -6.05
N ALA A 347 10.56 4.98 -5.95
CA ALA A 347 10.85 4.27 -4.71
C ALA A 347 12.21 4.60 -4.11
N SER A 348 13.27 4.72 -4.92
CA SER A 348 14.61 5.00 -4.41
C SER A 348 14.70 6.37 -3.78
N LYS A 349 14.04 7.38 -4.36
CA LYS A 349 13.98 8.75 -3.82
C LYS A 349 13.23 8.80 -2.49
N GLN A 350 12.09 8.11 -2.39
CA GLN A 350 11.30 8.10 -1.15
C GLN A 350 11.99 7.32 -0.05
N ASN A 351 12.59 6.16 -0.39
CA ASN A 351 13.39 5.38 0.56
C ASN A 351 14.61 6.16 1.05
N GLU A 352 15.26 6.95 0.18
CA GLU A 352 16.38 7.79 0.59
C GLU A 352 15.96 8.88 1.59
N LYS A 353 14.82 9.55 1.35
CA LYS A 353 14.26 10.52 2.31
C LYS A 353 13.99 9.86 3.66
N LEU A 354 13.37 8.69 3.66
CA LEU A 354 13.09 7.94 4.88
C LEU A 354 14.38 7.51 5.59
N LEU A 355 15.35 6.99 4.84
CA LEU A 355 16.66 6.60 5.37
C LEU A 355 17.41 7.78 5.99
N ASN A 356 17.31 8.97 5.41
CA ASN A 356 17.91 10.19 5.96
C ASN A 356 17.26 10.58 7.29
N ILE A 357 15.94 10.43 7.43
CA ILE A 357 15.26 10.60 8.73
C ILE A 357 15.80 9.59 9.74
N LEU A 358 15.87 8.30 9.40
CA LEU A 358 16.41 7.24 10.28
C LEU A 358 17.85 7.51 10.71
N LYS A 359 18.69 7.95 9.80
CA LYS A 359 20.11 8.26 10.09
C LYS A 359 20.29 9.57 10.89
N GLY A 360 19.35 10.52 10.76
CA GLY A 360 19.33 11.78 11.48
C GLY A 360 18.87 11.70 12.94
N MET A 361 18.24 10.59 13.34
CA MET A 361 17.76 10.37 14.72
C MET A 361 18.92 10.09 15.67
#